data_bbf2c17d0615f9390b3835d0f81efef8
#
_entry.id   bbf2c17d0615f9390b3835d0f81efef8
#
_cell.length_a   1.000
_cell.length_b   1.000
_cell.length_c   1.000
_cell.angle_alpha   90.00
_cell.angle_beta   90.00
_cell.angle_gamma   90.00
#
_symmetry.space_group_name_H-M   'P 1'
#
loop_
_entity.id
_entity.type
_entity.pdbx_description
1 polymer ?
#
loop_
_entity_poly.entity_id
_entity_poly.type
_entity_poly.pdbx_seq_one_letter_code
_entity_poly.pdbx_strand_id
1 'polypeptide(L)'
;MAIERTFSIIKPDAVAKNVIGEIYSRFEKNDLKIVAAKMLHLTKEQAEGFYAEHSERGFFNDLVAFMISGPVIIQVLEGENAVLKHREIMGATNPKDAAPGTIRADFANSIDENAVHGSDALATAEREIAYFFSPNEICARTR
;
A
#
# COMPACT_ATOMS: atom_id res chain seq x y z
N MET A 1 19.63 -9.37 -10.86
CA MET A 1 18.20 -9.11 -10.72
C MET A 1 17.74 -9.64 -9.39
N ALA A 2 17.31 -8.74 -8.54
CA ALA A 2 16.95 -9.11 -7.17
C ALA A 2 15.44 -9.26 -7.04
N ILE A 3 15.02 -10.38 -6.48
CA ILE A 3 13.63 -10.56 -6.07
C ILE A 3 13.45 -9.86 -4.74
N GLU A 4 12.48 -8.96 -4.68
CA GLU A 4 12.19 -8.15 -3.50
C GLU A 4 10.76 -8.34 -3.04
N ARG A 5 10.50 -8.00 -1.78
CA ARG A 5 9.14 -7.88 -1.25
C ARG A 5 8.90 -6.45 -0.84
N THR A 6 7.71 -5.95 -1.13
CA THR A 6 7.29 -4.61 -0.72
C THR A 6 5.95 -4.68 -0.01
N PHE A 7 5.69 -3.70 0.84
CA PHE A 7 4.44 -3.59 1.56
C PHE A 7 3.53 -2.60 0.86
N SER A 8 2.25 -2.94 0.77
CA SER A 8 1.25 -2.13 0.07
C SER A 8 -0.04 -2.08 0.88
N ILE A 9 -0.73 -0.95 0.82
CA ILE A 9 -2.06 -0.80 1.41
C ILE A 9 -3.00 -0.24 0.33
N ILE A 10 -4.19 -0.83 0.22
CA ILE A 10 -5.31 -0.18 -0.47
C ILE A 10 -6.08 0.55 0.61
N LYS A 11 -6.09 1.88 0.52
CA LYS A 11 -6.61 2.77 1.56
C LYS A 11 -8.15 2.80 1.57
N PRO A 12 -8.76 3.34 2.64
CA PRO A 12 -10.22 3.30 2.78
C PRO A 12 -11.00 3.94 1.61
N ASP A 13 -10.46 4.97 1.00
CA ASP A 13 -11.11 5.63 -0.14
C ASP A 13 -11.24 4.69 -1.34
N ALA A 14 -10.19 3.95 -1.65
CA ALA A 14 -10.20 3.00 -2.77
C ALA A 14 -11.04 1.76 -2.44
N VAL A 15 -10.98 1.28 -1.19
CA VAL A 15 -11.85 0.18 -0.76
C VAL A 15 -13.32 0.57 -0.92
N ALA A 16 -13.67 1.79 -0.50
CA ALA A 16 -15.04 2.31 -0.61
C ALA A 16 -15.50 2.42 -2.07
N LYS A 17 -14.59 2.67 -3.01
CA LYS A 17 -14.90 2.72 -4.44
C LYS A 17 -15.10 1.34 -5.06
N ASN A 18 -14.81 0.28 -4.30
CA ASN A 18 -14.97 -1.09 -4.77
C ASN A 18 -14.07 -1.43 -5.96
N VAL A 19 -12.83 -0.96 -5.93
CA VAL A 19 -11.84 -1.15 -7.00
C VAL A 19 -10.65 -2.03 -6.60
N ILE A 20 -10.80 -2.83 -5.52
CA ILE A 20 -9.75 -3.73 -5.06
C ILE A 20 -9.27 -4.65 -6.18
N GLY A 21 -10.20 -5.27 -6.90
CA GLY A 21 -9.88 -6.18 -8.00
C GLY A 21 -9.12 -5.50 -9.14
N GLU A 22 -9.50 -4.28 -9.47
CA GLU A 22 -8.79 -3.48 -10.47
C GLU A 22 -7.35 -3.21 -10.06
N ILE A 23 -7.14 -2.83 -8.79
CA ILE A 23 -5.81 -2.54 -8.26
C ILE A 23 -4.96 -3.82 -8.24
N TYR A 24 -5.51 -4.94 -7.76
CA TYR A 24 -4.82 -6.23 -7.75
C TYR A 24 -4.45 -6.68 -9.17
N SER A 25 -5.34 -6.47 -10.12
CA SER A 25 -5.08 -6.78 -11.53
C SER A 25 -3.83 -6.04 -12.05
N ARG A 26 -3.65 -4.79 -11.65
CA ARG A 26 -2.47 -4.01 -12.05
C ARG A 26 -1.18 -4.55 -11.44
N PHE A 27 -1.24 -5.05 -10.20
CA PHE A 27 -0.08 -5.71 -9.61
C PHE A 27 0.29 -6.95 -10.41
N GLU A 28 -0.68 -7.82 -10.66
CA GLU A 28 -0.42 -9.09 -11.34
C GLU A 28 0.01 -8.92 -12.79
N LYS A 29 -0.58 -7.96 -13.51
CA LYS A 29 -0.21 -7.67 -14.89
C LYS A 29 1.21 -7.11 -15.02
N ASN A 30 1.76 -6.59 -13.93
CA ASN A 30 3.12 -6.05 -13.88
C ASN A 30 4.08 -7.01 -13.17
N ASP A 31 3.74 -8.29 -13.11
CA ASP A 31 4.59 -9.35 -12.56
C ASP A 31 4.90 -9.20 -11.06
N LEU A 32 4.01 -8.56 -10.32
CA LEU A 32 4.07 -8.56 -8.86
C LEU A 32 3.14 -9.63 -8.34
N LYS A 33 3.68 -10.56 -7.55
CA LYS A 33 2.91 -11.64 -6.96
C LYS A 33 2.43 -11.25 -5.57
N ILE A 34 1.17 -11.49 -5.28
CA ILE A 34 0.62 -11.29 -3.95
C ILE A 34 0.99 -12.52 -3.13
N VAL A 35 1.79 -12.33 -2.08
CA VAL A 35 2.25 -13.42 -1.22
C VAL A 35 1.66 -13.35 0.18
N ALA A 36 0.96 -12.27 0.52
CA ALA A 36 0.18 -12.15 1.75
C ALA A 36 -0.86 -11.06 1.55
N ALA A 37 -2.03 -11.22 2.17
CA ALA A 37 -3.10 -10.22 2.07
C ALA A 37 -4.05 -10.36 3.26
N LYS A 38 -4.48 -9.23 3.81
CA LYS A 38 -5.49 -9.18 4.88
C LYS A 38 -6.37 -7.96 4.71
N MET A 39 -7.65 -8.09 5.02
CA MET A 39 -8.52 -6.95 5.16
C MET A 39 -8.64 -6.61 6.65
N LEU A 40 -8.40 -5.37 7.01
CA LEU A 40 -8.43 -4.90 8.39
C LEU A 40 -9.17 -3.58 8.47
N HIS A 41 -9.87 -3.37 9.58
CA HIS A 41 -10.26 -2.02 9.98
C HIS A 41 -9.26 -1.60 11.05
N LEU A 42 -8.33 -0.72 10.72
CA LEU A 42 -7.25 -0.36 11.61
C LEU A 42 -7.78 0.29 12.88
N THR A 43 -7.15 -0.03 14.02
CA THR A 43 -7.39 0.71 15.25
C THR A 43 -6.57 2.00 15.22
N LYS A 44 -6.92 2.95 16.07
CA LYS A 44 -6.17 4.19 16.19
C LYS A 44 -4.70 3.92 16.54
N GLU A 45 -4.46 2.98 17.47
CA GLU A 45 -3.11 2.60 17.88
C GLU A 45 -2.32 2.01 16.73
N GLN A 46 -2.95 1.16 15.90
CA GLN A 46 -2.28 0.58 14.74
C GLN A 46 -1.87 1.65 13.74
N ALA A 47 -2.77 2.58 13.43
CA ALA A 47 -2.48 3.65 12.48
C ALA A 47 -1.41 4.59 13.02
N GLU A 48 -1.49 4.97 14.28
CA GLU A 48 -0.50 5.84 14.91
C GLU A 48 0.88 5.18 14.93
N GLY A 49 0.95 3.88 15.24
CA GLY A 49 2.21 3.15 15.26
C GLY A 49 2.82 2.99 13.87
N PHE A 50 1.99 2.72 12.88
CA PHE A 50 2.45 2.57 11.50
C PHE A 50 3.06 3.88 10.95
N TYR A 51 2.43 5.01 11.26
CA TYR A 51 2.87 6.33 10.80
C TYR A 51 3.67 7.09 11.86
N ALA A 52 4.25 6.39 12.85
CA ALA A 52 4.92 7.02 14.00
C ALA A 52 6.03 7.99 13.61
N GLU A 53 6.74 7.74 12.51
CA GLU A 53 7.79 8.64 12.01
C GLU A 53 7.25 10.00 11.56
N HIS A 54 5.94 10.10 11.36
CA HIS A 54 5.27 11.35 10.98
C HIS A 54 4.52 11.99 12.16
N SER A 55 4.69 11.51 13.37
CA SER A 55 3.88 11.91 14.53
C SER A 55 3.96 13.41 14.86
N GLU A 56 5.05 14.06 14.48
CA GLU A 56 5.22 15.50 14.70
C GLU A 56 4.78 16.36 13.50
N ARG A 57 4.33 15.72 12.41
CA ARG A 57 3.84 16.44 11.22
C ARG A 57 2.44 16.95 11.45
N GLY A 58 2.14 18.13 10.92
CA GLY A 58 0.82 18.74 11.04
C GLY A 58 -0.33 17.90 10.48
N PHE A 59 -0.05 17.07 9.48
CA PHE A 59 -1.06 16.20 8.88
C PHE A 59 -1.28 14.87 9.60
N PHE A 60 -0.50 14.58 10.66
CA PHE A 60 -0.52 13.25 11.30
C PHE A 60 -1.91 12.84 11.79
N ASN A 61 -2.59 13.74 12.52
CA ASN A 61 -3.92 13.42 13.06
C ASN A 61 -4.95 13.19 11.96
N ASP A 62 -4.89 13.99 10.89
CA ASP A 62 -5.79 13.83 9.76
C ASP A 62 -5.51 12.52 9.02
N LEU A 63 -4.24 12.16 8.86
CA LEU A 63 -3.85 10.91 8.24
C LEU A 63 -4.36 9.71 9.04
N VAL A 64 -4.18 9.72 10.36
CA VAL A 64 -4.67 8.65 11.24
C VAL A 64 -6.20 8.55 11.14
N ALA A 65 -6.89 9.68 11.23
CA ALA A 65 -8.36 9.71 11.13
C ALA A 65 -8.83 9.14 9.79
N PHE A 66 -8.16 9.47 8.71
CA PHE A 66 -8.48 8.94 7.39
C PHE A 66 -8.27 7.42 7.32
N MET A 67 -7.12 6.94 7.80
CA MET A 67 -6.78 5.51 7.72
C MET A 67 -7.68 4.62 8.57
N ILE A 68 -8.31 5.15 9.62
CA ILE A 68 -9.26 4.40 10.45
C ILE A 68 -10.71 4.63 10.05
N SER A 69 -10.97 5.42 9.02
CA SER A 69 -12.33 5.78 8.59
C SER A 69 -13.09 4.62 7.93
N GLY A 70 -12.39 3.58 7.54
CA GLY A 70 -12.99 2.40 6.91
C GLY A 70 -11.97 1.28 6.77
N PRO A 71 -12.39 0.10 6.30
CA PRO A 71 -11.47 -1.01 6.09
C PRO A 71 -10.41 -0.69 5.05
N VAL A 72 -9.25 -1.30 5.23
CA VAL A 72 -8.13 -1.28 4.28
C VAL A 72 -7.78 -2.72 3.91
N ILE A 73 -7.09 -2.89 2.78
CA ILE A 73 -6.46 -4.15 2.46
C ILE A 73 -4.96 -3.94 2.50
N ILE A 74 -4.27 -4.77 3.29
CA ILE A 74 -2.81 -4.77 3.35
C ILE A 74 -2.30 -6.01 2.64
N GLN A 75 -1.21 -5.86 1.90
CA GLN A 75 -0.63 -6.96 1.13
C GLN A 75 0.88 -6.85 1.05
N VAL A 76 1.51 -8.01 0.86
CA VAL A 76 2.93 -8.12 0.54
C VAL A 76 3.03 -8.54 -0.92
N LEU A 77 3.78 -7.79 -1.70
CA LEU A 77 4.00 -8.05 -3.12
C LEU A 77 5.44 -8.46 -3.35
N GLU A 78 5.64 -9.45 -4.21
CA GLU A 78 6.97 -10.00 -4.49
C GLU A 78 7.24 -9.97 -5.99
N GLY A 79 8.45 -9.59 -6.36
CA GLY A 79 8.87 -9.57 -7.75
C GLY A 79 10.23 -8.92 -7.91
N GLU A 80 10.73 -8.85 -9.14
CA GLU A 80 11.98 -8.14 -9.44
C GLU A 80 11.76 -6.66 -9.22
N ASN A 81 12.66 -6.04 -8.44
CA ASN A 81 12.60 -4.60 -8.12
C ASN A 81 11.21 -4.18 -7.61
N ALA A 82 10.63 -4.99 -6.71
CA ALA A 82 9.23 -4.80 -6.30
C ALA A 82 8.94 -3.43 -5.73
N VAL A 83 9.87 -2.86 -4.95
CA VAL A 83 9.67 -1.53 -4.36
C VAL A 83 9.49 -0.47 -5.44
N LEU A 84 10.44 -0.40 -6.38
CA LEU A 84 10.38 0.61 -7.46
C LEU A 84 9.20 0.34 -8.39
N LYS A 85 9.00 -0.91 -8.78
CA LYS A 85 7.92 -1.28 -9.67
C LYS A 85 6.56 -0.93 -9.08
N HIS A 86 6.35 -1.20 -7.80
CA HIS A 86 5.10 -0.85 -7.13
C HIS A 86 4.89 0.67 -7.12
N ARG A 87 5.93 1.44 -6.86
CA ARG A 87 5.83 2.89 -6.88
C ARG A 87 5.46 3.42 -8.26
N GLU A 88 6.02 2.83 -9.33
CA GLU A 88 5.67 3.19 -10.70
C GLU A 88 4.20 2.90 -11.01
N ILE A 89 3.69 1.76 -10.54
CA ILE A 89 2.29 1.36 -10.72
C ILE A 89 1.36 2.30 -9.96
N MET A 90 1.74 2.72 -8.75
CA MET A 90 0.95 3.65 -7.95
C MET A 90 0.85 5.03 -8.60
N GLY A 91 1.94 5.52 -9.17
CA GLY A 91 2.02 6.87 -9.69
C GLY A 91 2.40 7.90 -8.65
N ALA A 92 2.50 9.17 -9.06
CA ALA A 92 2.88 10.27 -8.19
C ALA A 92 1.91 10.42 -7.01
N THR A 93 2.44 10.85 -5.86
CA THR A 93 1.66 11.03 -4.63
C THR A 93 0.44 11.92 -4.84
N ASN A 94 0.61 13.01 -5.58
CA ASN A 94 -0.50 13.87 -5.98
C ASN A 94 -1.10 13.30 -7.27
N PRO A 95 -2.39 12.90 -7.28
CA PRO A 95 -2.98 12.32 -8.48
C PRO A 95 -2.99 13.26 -9.68
N LYS A 96 -2.93 14.56 -9.47
CA LYS A 96 -2.84 15.54 -10.59
C LYS A 96 -1.52 15.42 -11.35
N ASP A 97 -0.48 14.93 -10.67
CA ASP A 97 0.86 14.74 -11.27
C ASP A 97 1.09 13.31 -11.72
N ALA A 98 0.15 12.40 -11.43
CA ALA A 98 0.30 10.98 -11.75
C ALA A 98 0.06 10.72 -13.23
N ALA A 99 0.92 9.91 -13.83
CA ALA A 99 0.80 9.57 -15.25
C ALA A 99 -0.48 8.76 -15.51
N PRO A 100 -1.11 8.93 -16.69
CA PRO A 100 -2.29 8.14 -17.05
C PRO A 100 -2.02 6.63 -16.93
N GLY A 101 -3.00 5.89 -16.43
CA GLY A 101 -2.88 4.44 -16.26
C GLY A 101 -2.32 4.03 -14.92
N THR A 102 -1.79 4.96 -14.10
CA THR A 102 -1.37 4.64 -12.74
C THR A 102 -2.60 4.55 -11.83
N ILE A 103 -2.44 3.87 -10.70
CA ILE A 103 -3.53 3.70 -9.74
C ILE A 103 -4.04 5.06 -9.24
N ARG A 104 -3.14 5.95 -8.88
CA ARG A 104 -3.52 7.26 -8.35
C ARG A 104 -4.18 8.14 -9.40
N ALA A 105 -3.72 8.11 -10.63
CA ALA A 105 -4.36 8.86 -11.72
C ALA A 105 -5.81 8.42 -11.91
N ASP A 106 -6.07 7.12 -11.81
CA ASP A 106 -7.39 6.56 -12.11
C ASP A 106 -8.33 6.56 -10.91
N PHE A 107 -7.83 6.39 -9.69
CA PHE A 107 -8.69 6.11 -8.53
C PHE A 107 -8.52 7.07 -7.35
N ALA A 108 -7.48 7.88 -7.31
CA ALA A 108 -7.28 8.80 -6.18
C ALA A 108 -8.13 10.06 -6.32
N ASN A 109 -8.67 10.56 -5.21
CA ASN A 109 -9.45 11.78 -5.20
C ASN A 109 -8.58 13.02 -5.04
N SER A 110 -7.52 12.92 -4.23
CA SER A 110 -6.68 14.05 -3.86
C SER A 110 -5.36 13.51 -3.29
N ILE A 111 -4.47 14.41 -2.93
CA ILE A 111 -3.20 14.02 -2.28
C ILE A 111 -3.45 13.36 -0.92
N ASP A 112 -4.51 13.76 -0.22
CA ASP A 112 -4.86 13.20 1.09
C ASP A 112 -5.61 11.87 0.97
N GLU A 113 -6.43 11.72 -0.08
CA GLU A 113 -7.16 10.49 -0.38
C GLU A 113 -6.61 9.90 -1.67
N ASN A 114 -5.39 9.35 -1.58
CA ASN A 114 -4.65 8.96 -2.76
C ASN A 114 -4.60 7.45 -3.03
N ALA A 115 -5.58 6.73 -2.55
CA ALA A 115 -5.94 5.35 -2.88
C ALA A 115 -5.01 4.27 -2.33
N VAL A 116 -3.69 4.43 -2.40
CA VAL A 116 -2.74 3.36 -2.08
C VAL A 116 -1.52 3.90 -1.34
N HIS A 117 -0.87 2.99 -0.61
CA HIS A 117 0.42 3.21 0.04
C HIS A 117 1.39 2.13 -0.42
N GLY A 118 2.65 2.50 -0.59
CA GLY A 118 3.73 1.56 -0.85
C GLY A 118 4.99 1.98 -0.12
N SER A 119 5.79 0.99 0.26
CA SER A 119 7.09 1.26 0.89
C SER A 119 7.99 2.03 -0.07
N ASP A 120 8.83 2.91 0.47
CA ASP A 120 9.72 3.75 -0.33
C ASP A 120 11.12 3.17 -0.50
N ALA A 121 11.49 2.15 0.29
CA ALA A 121 12.79 1.50 0.23
C ALA A 121 12.70 0.10 0.82
N LEU A 122 13.72 -0.73 0.59
CA LEU A 122 13.76 -2.10 1.15
C LEU A 122 13.71 -2.12 2.67
N ALA A 123 14.45 -1.23 3.33
CA ALA A 123 14.44 -1.15 4.79
C ALA A 123 13.07 -0.79 5.34
N THR A 124 12.38 0.15 4.69
CA THR A 124 11.01 0.53 5.04
C THR A 124 10.05 -0.63 4.81
N ALA A 125 10.23 -1.34 3.68
CA ALA A 125 9.40 -2.49 3.36
C ALA A 125 9.51 -3.57 4.43
N GLU A 126 10.71 -3.91 4.86
CA GLU A 126 10.93 -4.92 5.91
C GLU A 126 10.21 -4.53 7.21
N ARG A 127 10.34 -3.28 7.63
CA ARG A 127 9.70 -2.77 8.84
C ARG A 127 8.18 -2.80 8.74
N GLU A 128 7.65 -2.33 7.61
CA GLU A 128 6.21 -2.26 7.41
C GLU A 128 5.57 -3.64 7.29
N ILE A 129 6.22 -4.58 6.61
CA ILE A 129 5.75 -5.96 6.52
C ILE A 129 5.70 -6.58 7.92
N ALA A 130 6.78 -6.46 8.69
CA ALA A 130 6.86 -7.03 10.03
C ALA A 130 5.84 -6.40 10.99
N TYR A 131 5.41 -5.17 10.74
CA TYR A 131 4.43 -4.51 11.58
C TYR A 131 3.07 -5.21 11.52
N PHE A 132 2.67 -5.69 10.34
CA PHE A 132 1.35 -6.27 10.14
C PHE A 132 1.32 -7.78 9.91
N PHE A 133 2.43 -8.38 9.50
CA PHE A 133 2.48 -9.81 9.15
C PHE A 133 3.54 -10.53 9.95
N SER A 134 3.18 -11.72 10.47
CA SER A 134 4.18 -12.65 10.98
C SER A 134 4.78 -13.45 9.81
N PRO A 135 5.99 -14.03 9.97
CA PRO A 135 6.61 -14.77 8.86
C PRO A 135 5.77 -15.91 8.30
N ASN A 136 4.98 -16.58 9.13
CA ASN A 136 4.13 -17.68 8.69
C ASN A 136 2.88 -17.24 7.96
N GLU A 137 2.60 -15.95 7.92
CA GLU A 137 1.48 -15.41 7.15
C GLU A 137 1.86 -15.08 5.71
N ILE A 138 3.16 -15.12 5.39
CA ILE A 138 3.66 -14.85 4.05
C ILE A 138 3.83 -16.19 3.34
N CYS A 139 3.16 -16.36 2.22
CA CYS A 139 3.09 -17.63 1.50
C CYS A 139 4.01 -17.60 0.30
N ALA A 140 5.14 -18.30 0.37
CA ALA A 140 6.04 -18.41 -0.76
C ALA A 140 5.33 -19.09 -1.94
N ARG A 141 5.51 -18.54 -3.14
CA ARG A 141 4.91 -19.13 -4.34
C ARG A 141 5.70 -20.35 -4.75
N THR A 142 5.03 -21.50 -4.78
CA THR A 142 5.60 -22.78 -5.19
C THR A 142 5.03 -23.29 -6.52
N ARG A 143 4.11 -22.56 -7.08
CA ARG A 143 3.47 -22.93 -8.35
C ARG A 143 3.29 -21.71 -9.24
#